data_f08e676768b3f870510abaaeaf2544cc
#
_entry.id   f08e676768b3f870510abaaeaf2544cc
#
_cell.length_a   1.000
_cell.length_b   1.000
_cell.length_c   1.000
_cell.angle_alpha   90.00
_cell.angle_beta   90.00
_cell.angle_gamma   90.00
#
_symmetry.space_group_name_H-M   'P 1'
#
loop_
_entity.id
_entity.type
_entity.pdbx_description
1 polymer ?
#
loop_
_entity_poly.entity_id
_entity_poly.type
_entity_poly.pdbx_seq_one_letter_code
_entity_poly.pdbx_strand_id
1 'polypeptide(L)'
;MRIALAQINNTVGDLEANAAKILDFARRGEQAGAEVIAFPELALTGYPPRDLVEKQSFLDRTAATLQAVADEAAGLRAALIVGYVACSPPNAAIRAQNAAAVISNGRISWSQAKMLLPNYDVFDEARYFQSAASQDLCELHGRKTAVT
;
A
#
# COMPACT_ATOMS: atom_id res chain seq x y z
N MET A 1 17.00 13.40 3.37
CA MET A 1 16.14 12.29 2.88
C MET A 1 15.72 12.60 1.45
N ARG A 2 16.06 11.73 0.51
CA ARG A 2 15.64 11.82 -0.90
C ARG A 2 14.48 10.86 -1.14
N ILE A 3 13.38 11.39 -1.68
CA ILE A 3 12.16 10.61 -1.95
C ILE A 3 11.99 10.50 -3.46
N ALA A 4 11.75 9.29 -3.96
CA ALA A 4 11.30 9.03 -5.32
C ALA A 4 9.78 8.80 -5.33
N LEU A 5 9.07 9.45 -6.23
CA LEU A 5 7.66 9.19 -6.51
C LEU A 5 7.58 8.25 -7.73
N ALA A 6 7.16 7.03 -7.50
CA ALA A 6 7.04 6.02 -8.55
C ALA A 6 5.69 6.14 -9.25
N GLN A 7 5.66 6.84 -10.37
CA GLN A 7 4.46 6.97 -11.21
C GLN A 7 4.31 5.71 -12.07
N ILE A 8 3.53 4.74 -11.60
CA ILE A 8 3.31 3.46 -12.27
C ILE A 8 1.85 3.28 -12.67
N ASN A 9 1.63 2.56 -13.78
CA ASN A 9 0.30 2.20 -14.25
C ASN A 9 -0.03 0.78 -13.78
N ASN A 10 -0.90 0.66 -12.80
CA ASN A 10 -1.32 -0.60 -12.21
C ASN A 10 -2.57 -1.15 -12.89
N THR A 11 -2.67 -2.47 -12.93
CA THR A 11 -3.86 -3.18 -13.44
C THR A 11 -4.72 -3.64 -12.26
N VAL A 12 -6.00 -3.30 -12.27
CA VAL A 12 -6.94 -3.71 -11.21
C VAL A 12 -7.00 -5.23 -11.12
N GLY A 13 -6.76 -5.78 -9.94
CA GLY A 13 -6.83 -7.20 -9.63
C GLY A 13 -5.61 -8.04 -10.04
N ASP A 14 -4.67 -7.48 -10.78
CA ASP A 14 -3.44 -8.19 -11.22
C ASP A 14 -2.32 -7.98 -10.18
N LEU A 15 -2.46 -8.69 -9.06
CA LEU A 15 -1.55 -8.53 -7.91
C LEU A 15 -0.10 -8.86 -8.29
N GLU A 16 0.12 -9.91 -9.06
CA GLU A 16 1.44 -10.41 -9.42
C GLU A 16 2.18 -9.42 -10.36
N ALA A 17 1.52 -8.92 -11.41
CA ALA A 17 2.14 -7.96 -12.31
C ALA A 17 2.35 -6.59 -11.62
N ASN A 18 1.45 -6.18 -10.73
CA ASN A 18 1.62 -4.95 -9.96
C ASN A 18 2.79 -5.08 -8.97
N ALA A 19 2.93 -6.21 -8.28
CA ALA A 19 4.07 -6.49 -7.40
C ALA A 19 5.40 -6.44 -8.16
N ALA A 20 5.46 -7.06 -9.34
CA ALA A 20 6.65 -7.02 -10.18
C ALA A 20 7.04 -5.58 -10.60
N LYS A 21 6.04 -4.74 -10.96
CA LYS A 21 6.27 -3.31 -11.26
C LYS A 21 6.77 -2.55 -10.03
N ILE A 22 6.17 -2.79 -8.85
CA ILE A 22 6.60 -2.16 -7.59
C ILE A 22 8.09 -2.48 -7.34
N LEU A 23 8.49 -3.74 -7.44
CA LEU A 23 9.86 -4.16 -7.21
C LEU A 23 10.85 -3.61 -8.26
N ASP A 24 10.46 -3.54 -9.53
CA ASP A 24 11.28 -2.93 -10.58
C ASP A 24 11.52 -1.45 -10.28
N PHE A 25 10.47 -0.68 -10.01
CA PHE A 25 10.58 0.74 -9.71
C PHE A 25 11.29 1.00 -8.37
N ALA A 26 11.16 0.09 -7.40
CA ALA A 26 11.89 0.17 -6.14
C ALA A 26 13.41 0.07 -6.38
N ARG A 27 13.86 -0.90 -7.17
CA ARG A 27 15.28 -1.06 -7.54
C ARG A 27 15.80 0.16 -8.32
N ARG A 28 15.03 0.67 -9.27
CA ARG A 28 15.37 1.87 -10.04
C ARG A 28 15.46 3.13 -9.17
N GLY A 29 14.51 3.30 -8.24
CA GLY A 29 14.52 4.40 -7.28
C GLY A 29 15.77 4.38 -6.39
N GLU A 30 16.12 3.21 -5.87
CA GLU A 30 17.33 3.05 -5.06
C GLU A 30 18.61 3.33 -5.87
N GLN A 31 18.69 2.84 -7.10
CA GLN A 31 19.81 3.13 -8.02
C GLN A 31 19.94 4.64 -8.30
N ALA A 32 18.85 5.37 -8.31
CA ALA A 32 18.83 6.84 -8.41
C ALA A 32 19.16 7.56 -7.08
N GLY A 33 19.46 6.79 -6.03
CA GLY A 33 19.85 7.29 -4.71
C GLY A 33 18.69 7.72 -3.82
N ALA A 34 17.47 7.23 -4.06
CA ALA A 34 16.34 7.46 -3.17
C ALA A 34 16.51 6.66 -1.87
N GLU A 35 16.11 7.26 -0.76
CA GLU A 35 16.04 6.64 0.56
C GLU A 35 14.62 6.14 0.87
N VAL A 36 13.61 6.77 0.23
CA VAL A 36 12.21 6.38 0.29
C VAL A 36 11.64 6.37 -1.11
N ILE A 37 10.87 5.34 -1.44
CA ILE A 37 10.16 5.24 -2.72
C ILE A 37 8.67 5.10 -2.42
N ALA A 38 7.90 6.10 -2.83
CA ALA A 38 6.45 6.15 -2.63
C ALA A 38 5.72 5.77 -3.92
N PHE A 39 4.79 4.85 -3.78
CA PHE A 39 3.93 4.34 -4.86
C PHE A 39 2.53 4.95 -4.79
N PRO A 40 1.75 4.91 -5.88
CA PRO A 40 0.38 5.41 -5.91
C PRO A 40 -0.53 4.71 -4.90
N GLU A 41 -1.65 5.36 -4.61
CA GLU A 41 -2.76 4.77 -3.88
C GLU A 41 -3.16 3.43 -4.48
N LEU A 42 -3.38 2.42 -3.62
CA LEU A 42 -3.72 1.05 -4.01
C LEU A 42 -2.80 0.45 -5.11
N ALA A 43 -1.51 0.81 -5.09
CA ALA A 43 -0.55 0.39 -6.11
C ALA A 43 -0.49 -1.13 -6.28
N LEU A 44 -0.69 -1.91 -5.23
CA LEU A 44 -0.65 -3.37 -5.31
C LEU A 44 -1.91 -3.97 -5.95
N THR A 45 -3.07 -3.39 -5.67
CA THR A 45 -4.37 -3.93 -6.10
C THR A 45 -4.93 -3.28 -7.36
N GLY A 46 -4.42 -2.10 -7.72
CA GLY A 46 -5.02 -1.20 -8.70
C GLY A 46 -6.23 -0.46 -8.13
N TYR A 47 -6.56 0.68 -8.71
CA TYR A 47 -7.66 1.55 -8.29
C TYR A 47 -8.62 1.84 -9.46
N PRO A 48 -9.95 1.78 -9.26
CA PRO A 48 -10.67 1.31 -8.10
C PRO A 48 -10.87 -0.23 -8.13
N PRO A 49 -10.67 -0.94 -7.01
CA PRO A 49 -10.83 -2.40 -6.99
C PRO A 49 -12.29 -2.88 -6.92
N ARG A 50 -13.24 -1.98 -6.63
CA ARG A 50 -14.68 -2.22 -6.59
C ARG A 50 -15.04 -3.47 -5.76
N ASP A 51 -15.90 -4.37 -6.32
CA ASP A 51 -16.40 -5.60 -5.71
C ASP A 51 -15.34 -6.68 -5.42
N LEU A 52 -14.12 -6.52 -5.95
CA LEU A 52 -13.03 -7.44 -5.62
C LEU A 52 -12.75 -7.48 -4.10
N VAL A 53 -12.89 -6.33 -3.42
CA VAL A 53 -12.61 -6.22 -1.97
C VAL A 53 -13.66 -6.92 -1.09
N GLU A 54 -14.79 -7.32 -1.64
CA GLU A 54 -15.80 -8.11 -0.94
C GLU A 54 -15.42 -9.59 -0.83
N LYS A 55 -14.46 -10.04 -1.66
CA LYS A 55 -14.02 -11.44 -1.73
C LYS A 55 -12.88 -11.68 -0.73
N GLN A 56 -13.12 -12.53 0.27
CA GLN A 56 -12.09 -12.88 1.25
C GLN A 56 -10.80 -13.40 0.59
N SER A 57 -10.95 -14.25 -0.44
CA SER A 57 -9.80 -14.79 -1.18
C SER A 57 -8.95 -13.71 -1.86
N PHE A 58 -9.55 -12.58 -2.27
CA PHE A 58 -8.79 -11.46 -2.81
C PHE A 58 -8.01 -10.72 -1.70
N LEU A 59 -8.63 -10.52 -0.54
CA LEU A 59 -7.96 -9.90 0.61
C LEU A 59 -6.78 -10.76 1.10
N ASP A 60 -6.98 -12.08 1.20
CA ASP A 60 -5.94 -13.02 1.62
C ASP A 60 -4.77 -13.03 0.62
N ARG A 61 -5.05 -13.07 -0.68
CA ARG A 61 -4.02 -12.97 -1.72
C ARG A 61 -3.29 -11.63 -1.69
N THR A 62 -4.00 -10.53 -1.46
CA THR A 62 -3.38 -9.20 -1.34
C THR A 62 -2.38 -9.17 -0.18
N ALA A 63 -2.76 -9.69 0.99
CA ALA A 63 -1.87 -9.77 2.13
C ALA A 63 -0.64 -10.65 1.86
N ALA A 64 -0.83 -11.82 1.25
CA ALA A 64 0.27 -12.72 0.87
C ALA A 64 1.21 -12.07 -0.16
N THR A 65 0.66 -11.36 -1.16
CA THR A 65 1.46 -10.69 -2.19
C THR A 65 2.23 -9.50 -1.60
N LEU A 66 1.63 -8.74 -0.66
CA LEU A 66 2.35 -7.67 0.04
C LEU A 66 3.54 -8.22 0.84
N GLN A 67 3.35 -9.36 1.51
CA GLN A 67 4.43 -10.03 2.23
C GLN A 67 5.54 -10.49 1.28
N ALA A 68 5.19 -11.07 0.13
CA ALA A 68 6.16 -11.45 -0.89
C ALA A 68 6.97 -10.25 -1.41
N VAL A 69 6.30 -9.09 -1.63
CA VAL A 69 6.99 -7.83 -1.98
C VAL A 69 7.98 -7.43 -0.88
N ALA A 70 7.58 -7.56 0.39
CA ALA A 70 8.48 -7.24 1.51
C ALA A 70 9.69 -8.18 1.53
N ASP A 71 9.48 -9.47 1.37
CA ASP A 71 10.55 -10.48 1.36
C ASP A 71 11.54 -10.24 0.21
N GLU A 72 11.04 -9.96 -1.00
CA GLU A 72 11.87 -9.67 -2.17
C GLU A 72 12.59 -8.30 -2.08
N ALA A 73 12.05 -7.37 -1.31
CA ALA A 73 12.67 -6.07 -1.02
C ALA A 73 13.75 -6.14 0.08
N ALA A 74 14.04 -7.30 0.67
CA ALA A 74 14.98 -7.44 1.79
C ALA A 74 16.40 -6.91 1.50
N GLY A 75 16.81 -6.93 0.23
CA GLY A 75 18.11 -6.41 -0.21
C GLY A 75 18.16 -4.90 -0.44
N LEU A 76 17.03 -4.21 -0.38
CA LEU A 76 16.94 -2.77 -0.58
C LEU A 76 17.21 -2.02 0.73
N ARG A 77 17.99 -0.94 0.64
CA ARG A 77 18.21 0.01 1.75
C ARG A 77 17.11 1.07 1.82
N ALA A 78 16.48 1.36 0.68
CA ALA A 78 15.38 2.30 0.59
C ALA A 78 14.10 1.71 1.22
N ALA A 79 13.37 2.53 1.97
CA ALA A 79 12.04 2.17 2.43
C ALA A 79 11.01 2.35 1.31
N LEU A 80 10.04 1.44 1.22
CA LEU A 80 8.94 1.52 0.26
C LEU A 80 7.66 1.93 0.98
N ILE A 81 6.89 2.84 0.39
CA ILE A 81 5.52 3.16 0.81
C ILE A 81 4.59 2.64 -0.27
N VAL A 82 3.84 1.59 0.04
CA VAL A 82 3.02 0.85 -0.95
C VAL A 82 1.54 0.93 -0.56
N GLY A 83 0.71 1.49 -1.44
CA GLY A 83 -0.75 1.47 -1.31
C GLY A 83 -1.31 0.07 -1.60
N TYR A 84 -2.20 -0.41 -0.74
CA TYR A 84 -2.81 -1.74 -0.86
C TYR A 84 -4.18 -1.81 -0.18
N VAL A 85 -4.93 -2.89 -0.43
CA VAL A 85 -6.15 -3.20 0.32
C VAL A 85 -5.81 -4.07 1.51
N ALA A 86 -6.07 -3.57 2.72
CA ALA A 86 -5.91 -4.32 3.97
C ALA A 86 -7.24 -4.95 4.40
N CYS A 87 -7.15 -6.03 5.20
CA CYS A 87 -8.30 -6.51 5.95
C CYS A 87 -8.63 -5.54 7.09
N SER A 88 -9.92 -5.28 7.29
CA SER A 88 -10.40 -4.52 8.43
C SER A 88 -10.22 -5.29 9.75
N PRO A 89 -10.20 -4.59 10.89
CA PRO A 89 -10.22 -5.24 12.19
C PRO A 89 -11.45 -6.17 12.34
N PRO A 90 -11.34 -7.20 13.20
CA PRO A 90 -12.49 -8.04 13.53
C PRO A 90 -13.67 -7.20 14.01
N ASN A 91 -14.88 -7.53 13.55
CA ASN A 91 -16.14 -6.83 13.84
C ASN A 91 -16.34 -5.47 13.14
N ALA A 92 -15.47 -5.06 12.22
CA ALA A 92 -15.75 -3.92 11.35
C ALA A 92 -16.96 -4.21 10.43
N ALA A 93 -17.72 -3.17 10.11
CA ALA A 93 -18.88 -3.30 9.23
C ALA A 93 -18.47 -3.65 7.79
N ILE A 94 -17.33 -3.14 7.33
CA ILE A 94 -16.78 -3.40 6.00
C ILE A 94 -15.44 -4.12 6.17
N ARG A 95 -15.21 -5.19 5.39
CA ARG A 95 -14.06 -6.10 5.54
C ARG A 95 -12.74 -5.53 5.05
N ALA A 96 -12.76 -4.52 4.22
CA ALA A 96 -11.59 -3.99 3.56
C ALA A 96 -11.27 -2.55 4.01
N GLN A 97 -10.00 -2.20 4.01
CA GLN A 97 -9.50 -0.85 4.23
C GLN A 97 -8.59 -0.44 3.07
N ASN A 98 -8.69 0.80 2.62
CA ASN A 98 -7.69 1.43 1.77
C ASN A 98 -6.51 1.82 2.67
N ALA A 99 -5.35 1.26 2.45
CA ALA A 99 -4.21 1.39 3.36
C ALA A 99 -2.89 1.60 2.62
N ALA A 100 -1.92 2.14 3.34
CA ALA A 100 -0.53 2.18 2.93
C ALA A 100 0.34 1.40 3.92
N ALA A 101 1.28 0.62 3.39
CA ALA A 101 2.30 -0.08 4.15
C ALA A 101 3.66 0.56 3.95
N VAL A 102 4.46 0.61 5.03
CA VAL A 102 5.89 0.89 4.96
C VAL A 102 6.64 -0.43 5.02
N ILE A 103 7.44 -0.68 3.99
CA ILE A 103 8.30 -1.86 3.88
C ILE A 103 9.74 -1.40 4.04
N SER A 104 10.48 -1.99 4.96
CA SER A 104 11.90 -1.75 5.17
C SER A 104 12.61 -3.00 5.69
N ASN A 105 13.82 -3.23 5.24
CA ASN A 105 14.65 -4.39 5.65
C ASN A 105 13.90 -5.72 5.52
N GLY A 106 13.15 -5.93 4.45
CA GLY A 106 12.41 -7.16 4.20
C GLY A 106 11.18 -7.37 5.08
N ARG A 107 10.65 -6.32 5.70
CA ARG A 107 9.50 -6.41 6.62
C ARG A 107 8.50 -5.29 6.38
N ILE A 108 7.24 -5.60 6.57
CA ILE A 108 6.20 -4.58 6.72
C ILE A 108 6.35 -4.00 8.14
N SER A 109 7.00 -2.83 8.23
CA SER A 109 7.36 -2.20 9.51
C SER A 109 6.21 -1.36 10.08
N TRP A 110 5.26 -0.94 9.25
CA TRP A 110 4.12 -0.12 9.64
C TRP A 110 3.03 -0.18 8.58
N SER A 111 1.79 0.04 9.00
CA SER A 111 0.64 0.17 8.11
C SER A 111 -0.38 1.13 8.68
N GLN A 112 -1.01 1.92 7.81
CA GLN A 112 -2.08 2.85 8.17
C GLN A 112 -3.20 2.77 7.14
N ALA A 113 -4.42 2.62 7.63
CA ALA A 113 -5.60 2.75 6.81
C ALA A 113 -6.03 4.21 6.68
N LYS A 114 -6.63 4.54 5.56
CA LYS A 114 -7.15 5.86 5.22
C LYS A 114 -8.32 6.23 6.15
N MET A 115 -8.29 7.44 6.72
CA MET A 115 -9.34 7.95 7.60
C MET A 115 -10.46 8.64 6.82
N LEU A 116 -10.09 9.50 5.87
CA LEU A 116 -11.04 10.31 5.10
C LEU A 116 -11.28 9.63 3.76
N LEU A 117 -12.43 8.98 3.63
CA LEU A 117 -12.83 8.28 2.41
C LEU A 117 -13.61 9.24 1.52
N PRO A 118 -13.15 9.58 0.31
CA PRO A 118 -13.89 10.43 -0.61
C PRO A 118 -15.17 9.71 -1.06
N ASN A 119 -16.28 10.46 -1.02
CA ASN A 119 -17.61 9.98 -1.39
C ASN A 119 -18.33 11.04 -2.24
N TYR A 120 -17.65 11.56 -3.24
CA TYR A 120 -18.12 12.59 -4.14
C TYR A 120 -17.63 12.31 -5.57
N ASP A 121 -18.39 12.81 -6.56
CA ASP A 121 -18.13 12.62 -7.99
C ASP A 121 -18.05 11.12 -8.35
N VAL A 122 -16.92 10.68 -8.89
CA VAL A 122 -16.66 9.28 -9.29
C VAL A 122 -16.21 8.40 -8.11
N PHE A 123 -15.97 9.00 -6.94
CA PHE A 123 -15.47 8.30 -5.77
C PHE A 123 -16.64 7.81 -4.89
N ASP A 124 -16.60 6.53 -4.52
CA ASP A 124 -17.57 5.89 -3.62
C ASP A 124 -16.81 4.98 -2.64
N GLU A 125 -15.77 5.53 -2.03
CA GLU A 125 -14.88 4.72 -1.18
C GLU A 125 -15.55 4.23 0.10
N ALA A 126 -16.45 5.02 0.67
CA ALA A 126 -17.19 4.64 1.89
C ALA A 126 -18.07 3.39 1.69
N ARG A 127 -18.42 3.04 0.45
CA ARG A 127 -19.12 1.80 0.13
C ARG A 127 -18.27 0.55 0.28
N TYR A 128 -16.98 0.66 -0.03
CA TYR A 128 -16.08 -0.49 -0.17
C TYR A 128 -15.07 -0.60 0.96
N PHE A 129 -14.77 0.50 1.64
CA PHE A 129 -13.71 0.57 2.64
C PHE A 129 -14.20 1.05 4.00
N GLN A 130 -13.68 0.41 5.03
CA GLN A 130 -13.79 0.85 6.41
C GLN A 130 -12.75 1.94 6.67
N SER A 131 -13.18 3.11 7.14
CA SER A 131 -12.25 4.16 7.56
C SER A 131 -11.47 3.76 8.82
N ALA A 132 -10.24 4.26 8.95
CA ALA A 132 -9.50 4.15 10.19
C ALA A 132 -10.07 5.08 11.27
N ALA A 133 -9.97 4.66 12.53
CA ALA A 133 -10.41 5.46 13.68
C ALA A 133 -9.36 6.50 14.13
N SER A 134 -8.09 6.26 13.82
CA SER A 134 -6.96 7.12 14.20
C SER A 134 -5.90 7.12 13.11
N GLN A 135 -5.05 8.15 13.16
CA GLN A 135 -3.85 8.28 12.33
C GLN A 135 -2.62 8.17 13.23
N ASP A 136 -1.77 7.20 12.91
CA ASP A 136 -0.51 7.02 13.60
C ASP A 136 0.67 7.56 12.77
N LEU A 137 1.77 7.88 13.44
CA LEU A 137 3.02 8.24 12.79
C LEU A 137 3.93 7.03 12.70
N CYS A 138 4.59 6.86 11.56
CA CYS A 138 5.72 5.94 11.43
C CYS A 138 7.05 6.68 11.58
N GLU A 139 8.11 5.94 11.73
CA GLU A 139 9.47 6.47 11.68
C GLU A 139 10.16 6.02 10.39
N LEU A 140 10.62 6.99 9.58
CA LEU A 140 11.39 6.75 8.39
C LEU A 140 12.73 7.47 8.50
N HIS A 141 13.83 6.72 8.53
CA HIS A 141 15.19 7.27 8.65
C HIS A 141 15.34 8.29 9.81
N GLY A 142 14.82 7.93 11.01
CA GLY A 142 14.88 8.77 12.20
C GLY A 142 13.92 9.97 12.19
N ARG A 143 12.98 10.03 11.23
CA ARG A 143 12.00 11.13 11.12
C ARG A 143 10.59 10.61 11.35
N LYS A 144 9.84 11.31 12.21
CA LYS A 144 8.39 11.07 12.37
C LYS A 144 7.69 11.48 11.08
N THR A 145 6.96 10.53 10.49
CA THR A 145 6.32 10.68 9.18
C THR A 145 4.86 10.28 9.27
N ALA A 146 3.96 11.08 8.72
CA ALA A 146 2.58 10.70 8.46
C ALA A 146 2.44 10.26 6.99
N VAL A 147 1.69 9.20 6.77
CA VAL A 147 1.21 8.79 5.44
C VAL A 147 -0.31 8.94 5.46
N THR A 148 -0.84 9.85 4.64
CA THR A 148 -2.27 10.23 4.62
C THR A 148 -2.87 9.98 3.27
#